data_e4a576a9df00e2e35f72eeef5628aaac
#
_entry.id   e4a576a9df00e2e35f72eeef5628aaac
#
_cell.length_a   1.000
_cell.length_b   1.000
_cell.length_c   1.000
_cell.angle_alpha   90.00
_cell.angle_beta   90.00
_cell.angle_gamma   90.00
#
_symmetry.space_group_name_H-M   'P 1'
#
loop_
_entity.id
_entity.type
_entity.pdbx_description
1 polymer ?
#
loop_
_entity_poly.entity_id
_entity_poly.type
_entity_poly.pdbx_seq_one_letter_code
_entity_poly.pdbx_strand_id
1 'polypeptide(L)'
;MQKDPQVASEVKEILNIIKEIAPGGLVELRIPPYAAIQCVAGGNHKRGTPPNTVEMSGQVLIQLIKEPRSWHKLCAQGDIAASGINSDLSQIFVIAATKYPAQ
;
A
#
# COMPACT_ATOMS: atom_id res chain seq x y z
N MET A 1 0.28 -20.63 -1.22
CA MET A 1 -0.08 -19.59 -0.24
C MET A 1 -1.60 -19.47 -0.18
N GLN A 2 -2.16 -19.56 1.00
CA GLN A 2 -3.59 -19.49 1.17
C GLN A 2 -4.04 -18.08 1.52
N LYS A 3 -5.19 -17.68 0.98
CA LYS A 3 -5.81 -16.41 1.34
C LYS A 3 -6.67 -16.60 2.58
N ASP A 4 -6.50 -15.71 3.54
CA ASP A 4 -7.35 -15.63 4.71
C ASP A 4 -8.50 -14.68 4.40
N PRO A 5 -9.78 -15.13 4.48
CA PRO A 5 -10.90 -14.25 4.12
C PRO A 5 -10.98 -12.97 4.97
N GLN A 6 -10.61 -13.04 6.25
CA GLN A 6 -10.62 -11.86 7.10
C GLN A 6 -9.55 -10.87 6.65
N VAL A 7 -8.35 -11.36 6.38
CA VAL A 7 -7.25 -10.52 5.87
C VAL A 7 -7.63 -9.95 4.51
N ALA A 8 -8.20 -10.76 3.63
CA ALA A 8 -8.62 -10.30 2.30
C ALA A 8 -9.61 -9.13 2.39
N SER A 9 -10.55 -9.21 3.32
CA SER A 9 -11.54 -8.16 3.53
C SER A 9 -10.89 -6.87 4.00
N GLU A 10 -9.99 -6.95 4.96
CA GLU A 10 -9.29 -5.78 5.48
C GLU A 10 -8.36 -5.17 4.43
N VAL A 11 -7.64 -6.01 3.68
CA VAL A 11 -6.78 -5.55 2.58
C VAL A 11 -7.60 -4.75 1.57
N LYS A 12 -8.74 -5.29 1.16
CA LYS A 12 -9.59 -4.62 0.19
C LYS A 12 -10.05 -3.25 0.69
N GLU A 13 -10.47 -3.18 1.95
CA GLU A 13 -10.92 -1.92 2.54
C GLU A 13 -9.78 -0.90 2.57
N ILE A 14 -8.60 -1.32 3.02
CA ILE A 14 -7.45 -0.42 3.11
C ILE A 14 -7.04 0.08 1.72
N LEU A 15 -6.97 -0.81 0.74
CA LEU A 15 -6.59 -0.42 -0.61
C LEU A 15 -7.60 0.52 -1.24
N ASN A 16 -8.89 0.34 -0.96
CA ASN A 16 -9.92 1.26 -1.44
C ASN A 16 -9.74 2.65 -0.84
N ILE A 17 -9.41 2.73 0.44
CA ILE A 17 -9.13 4.01 1.09
C ILE A 17 -7.94 4.70 0.41
N ILE A 18 -6.87 3.95 0.16
CA ILE A 18 -5.67 4.51 -0.47
C ILE A 18 -5.98 5.01 -1.88
N LYS A 19 -6.77 4.27 -2.65
CA LYS A 19 -7.17 4.70 -4.00
C LYS A 19 -8.00 5.98 -3.96
N GLU A 20 -8.83 6.18 -2.93
CA GLU A 20 -9.60 7.40 -2.79
C GLU A 20 -8.75 8.60 -2.45
N ILE A 21 -7.83 8.45 -1.50
CA ILE A 21 -7.03 9.59 -1.03
C ILE A 21 -5.84 9.90 -1.93
N ALA A 22 -5.37 8.92 -2.70
CA ALA A 22 -4.19 9.09 -3.54
C ALA A 22 -4.38 8.38 -4.89
N PRO A 23 -5.34 8.85 -5.70
CA PRO A 23 -5.54 8.24 -7.03
C PRO A 23 -4.38 8.57 -7.96
N GLY A 24 -4.11 7.67 -8.91
CA GLY A 24 -3.09 7.87 -9.90
C GLY A 24 -2.38 6.58 -10.27
N GLY A 25 -1.28 6.70 -11.02
CA GLY A 25 -0.55 5.55 -11.51
C GLY A 25 0.95 5.63 -11.30
N LEU A 26 1.41 6.49 -10.38
CA LEU A 26 2.85 6.67 -10.15
C LEU A 26 3.49 5.49 -9.42
N VAL A 27 2.73 4.84 -8.53
CA VAL A 27 3.25 3.76 -7.68
C VAL A 27 2.33 2.54 -7.81
N GLU A 28 2.92 1.36 -7.90
CA GLU A 28 2.16 0.12 -7.78
C GLU A 28 2.35 -0.42 -6.36
N LEU A 29 1.25 -0.61 -5.66
CA LEU A 29 1.24 -1.19 -4.31
C LEU A 29 0.72 -2.61 -4.41
N ARG A 30 1.55 -3.58 -4.04
CA ARG A 30 1.29 -5.01 -4.17
C ARG A 30 1.16 -5.66 -2.80
N ILE A 31 0.06 -6.38 -2.62
CA ILE A 31 -0.22 -7.12 -1.37
C ILE A 31 -0.48 -8.58 -1.73
N PRO A 32 0.56 -9.35 -2.09
CA PRO A 32 0.32 -10.74 -2.46
C PRO A 32 -0.14 -11.56 -1.25
N PRO A 33 -1.01 -12.53 -1.43
CA PRO A 33 -1.64 -12.94 -2.69
C PRO A 33 -2.99 -12.24 -2.94
N TYR A 34 -3.28 -11.13 -2.28
CA TYR A 34 -4.61 -10.55 -2.24
C TYR A 34 -4.92 -9.60 -3.39
N ALA A 35 -4.05 -8.63 -3.64
CA ALA A 35 -4.36 -7.61 -4.64
C ALA A 35 -3.15 -6.73 -4.94
N ALA A 36 -3.29 -5.94 -5.99
CA ALA A 36 -2.36 -4.87 -6.31
C ALA A 36 -3.17 -3.69 -6.84
N ILE A 37 -2.75 -2.48 -6.52
CA ILE A 37 -3.38 -1.27 -7.04
C ILE A 37 -2.31 -0.32 -7.54
N GLN A 38 -2.72 0.61 -8.39
CA GLN A 38 -1.91 1.77 -8.71
C GLN A 38 -2.45 2.97 -7.95
N CYS A 39 -1.55 3.81 -7.47
CA CYS A 39 -1.92 4.97 -6.67
C CYS A 39 -0.89 6.09 -6.86
N VAL A 40 -1.19 7.23 -6.28
CA VAL A 40 -0.37 8.46 -6.29
C VAL A 40 -0.37 9.13 -7.66
N ALA A 41 -0.71 10.41 -7.66
CA ALA A 41 -0.73 11.22 -8.87
C ALA A 41 0.69 11.51 -9.36
N GLY A 42 0.85 11.60 -10.67
CA GLY A 42 2.10 11.94 -11.32
C GLY A 42 2.54 10.88 -12.30
N GLY A 43 3.43 11.28 -13.20
CA GLY A 43 3.98 10.39 -14.21
C GLY A 43 2.94 9.90 -15.21
N ASN A 44 3.34 9.76 -16.45
CA ASN A 44 2.53 9.10 -17.46
C ASN A 44 3.12 7.74 -17.68
N HIS A 45 2.42 6.75 -17.16
CA HIS A 45 2.87 5.39 -17.27
C HIS A 45 2.05 4.68 -18.34
N LYS A 46 2.66 4.41 -19.49
CA LYS A 46 1.93 3.90 -20.65
C LYS A 46 1.95 2.40 -20.79
N ARG A 47 2.99 1.75 -20.34
CA ARG A 47 3.09 0.27 -20.40
C ARG A 47 4.14 -0.22 -19.43
N GLY A 48 4.01 -1.50 -19.08
CA GLY A 48 4.94 -2.17 -18.20
C GLY A 48 4.67 -1.88 -16.75
N THR A 49 5.62 -2.25 -15.90
CA THR A 49 5.54 -2.02 -14.48
C THR A 49 5.82 -0.55 -14.17
N PRO A 50 5.04 0.08 -13.30
CA PRO A 50 5.38 1.43 -12.84
C PRO A 50 6.81 1.51 -12.30
N PRO A 51 7.49 2.65 -12.47
CA PRO A 51 8.87 2.79 -12.00
C PRO A 51 9.01 2.77 -10.49
N ASN A 52 7.91 2.90 -9.76
CA ASN A 52 7.90 2.89 -8.30
C ASN A 52 7.00 1.75 -7.83
N THR A 53 7.53 0.87 -6.99
CA THR A 53 6.77 -0.27 -6.49
C THR A 53 6.94 -0.38 -4.99
N VAL A 54 5.86 -0.81 -4.32
CA VAL A 54 5.84 -1.09 -2.90
C VAL A 54 5.16 -2.44 -2.71
N GLU A 55 5.80 -3.36 -2.00
CA GLU A 55 5.23 -4.68 -1.78
C GLU A 55 5.31 -5.03 -0.30
N MET A 56 4.25 -5.61 0.22
CA MET A 56 4.18 -6.07 1.61
C MET A 56 3.10 -7.14 1.73
N SER A 57 3.18 -7.93 2.80
CA SER A 57 2.14 -8.92 3.09
C SER A 57 0.85 -8.24 3.56
N GLY A 58 -0.25 -9.01 3.56
CA GLY A 58 -1.51 -8.51 4.10
C GLY A 58 -1.41 -8.17 5.58
N GLN A 59 -0.70 -9.00 6.35
CA GLN A 59 -0.49 -8.73 7.78
C GLN A 59 0.29 -7.45 8.02
N VAL A 60 1.32 -7.20 7.20
CA VAL A 60 2.12 -5.98 7.32
C VAL A 60 1.27 -4.76 6.96
N LEU A 61 0.43 -4.87 5.93
CA LEU A 61 -0.48 -3.78 5.56
C LEU A 61 -1.41 -3.43 6.72
N ILE A 62 -2.01 -4.43 7.36
CA ILE A 62 -2.90 -4.22 8.49
C ILE A 62 -2.16 -3.60 9.67
N GLN A 63 -0.96 -4.10 9.96
CA GLN A 63 -0.11 -3.52 11.00
C GLN A 63 0.20 -2.07 10.71
N LEU A 64 0.56 -1.76 9.47
CA LEU A 64 0.93 -0.42 9.05
C LEU A 64 -0.24 0.57 9.16
N ILE A 65 -1.46 0.15 8.80
CA ILE A 65 -2.62 1.04 8.89
C ILE A 65 -2.94 1.36 10.35
N LYS A 66 -2.63 0.46 11.27
CA LYS A 66 -2.85 0.68 12.70
C LYS A 66 -1.74 1.51 13.33
N GLU A 67 -0.53 1.42 12.79
CA GLU A 67 0.64 2.15 13.27
C GLU A 67 1.40 2.74 12.09
N PRO A 68 0.86 3.80 11.45
CA PRO A 68 1.44 4.29 10.19
C PRO A 68 2.84 4.86 10.34
N ARG A 69 3.24 5.23 11.55
CA ARG A 69 4.59 5.74 11.79
C ARG A 69 5.65 4.65 11.78
N SER A 70 5.24 3.38 11.67
CA SER A 70 6.17 2.26 11.60
C SER A 70 6.73 2.02 10.19
N TRP A 71 6.37 2.85 9.20
CA TRP A 71 6.80 2.67 7.81
C TRP A 71 8.31 2.45 7.68
N HIS A 72 9.11 3.37 8.22
CA HIS A 72 10.56 3.28 8.04
C HIS A 72 11.16 2.08 8.75
N LYS A 73 10.63 1.73 9.91
CA LYS A 73 11.05 0.53 10.63
C LYS A 73 10.76 -0.73 9.83
N LEU A 74 9.55 -0.82 9.26
CA LEU A 74 9.16 -1.98 8.47
C LEU A 74 9.98 -2.10 7.18
N CYS A 75 10.33 -0.98 6.56
CA CYS A 75 11.24 -0.99 5.42
C CYS A 75 12.63 -1.49 5.83
N ALA A 76 13.14 -0.99 6.96
CA ALA A 76 14.46 -1.38 7.44
C ALA A 76 14.53 -2.87 7.79
N GLN A 77 13.42 -3.44 8.26
CA GLN A 77 13.34 -4.86 8.59
C GLN A 77 13.13 -5.76 7.37
N GLY A 78 12.89 -5.17 6.19
CA GLY A 78 12.60 -5.95 5.00
C GLY A 78 11.15 -6.39 4.86
N ASP A 79 10.27 -5.95 5.76
CA ASP A 79 8.84 -6.29 5.69
C ASP A 79 8.11 -5.49 4.63
N ILE A 80 8.64 -4.33 4.27
CA ILE A 80 8.16 -3.53 3.15
C ILE A 80 9.30 -3.40 2.15
N ALA A 81 9.05 -3.81 0.92
CA ALA A 81 10.01 -3.66 -0.18
C ALA A 81 9.57 -2.48 -1.04
N ALA A 82 10.23 -1.35 -0.87
CA ALA A 82 9.91 -0.13 -1.61
C ALA A 82 11.05 0.18 -2.58
N SER A 83 10.72 0.38 -3.85
CA SER A 83 11.69 0.62 -4.91
C SER A 83 11.25 1.79 -5.78
N GLY A 84 12.17 2.68 -6.10
CA GLY A 84 11.91 3.86 -6.90
C GLY A 84 11.95 5.14 -6.06
N ILE A 85 12.22 6.26 -6.71
CA ILE A 85 12.41 7.53 -6.01
C ILE A 85 11.13 8.08 -5.40
N ASN A 86 9.97 7.61 -5.85
CA ASN A 86 8.68 8.07 -5.34
C ASN A 86 7.93 6.94 -4.61
N SER A 87 8.65 6.00 -4.03
CA SER A 87 8.03 4.84 -3.39
C SER A 87 7.78 5.00 -1.89
N ASP A 88 8.04 6.18 -1.33
CA ASP A 88 7.76 6.42 0.08
C ASP A 88 6.29 6.79 0.25
N LEU A 89 5.49 5.85 0.75
CA LEU A 89 4.06 6.05 0.97
C LEU A 89 3.74 6.38 2.44
N SER A 90 4.75 6.73 3.25
CA SER A 90 4.56 6.93 4.68
C SER A 90 3.47 7.96 4.99
N GLN A 91 3.46 9.09 4.28
CA GLN A 91 2.45 10.12 4.52
C GLN A 91 1.06 9.69 4.10
N ILE A 92 0.97 8.91 3.03
CA ILE A 92 -0.30 8.38 2.57
C ILE A 92 -0.91 7.46 3.63
N PHE A 93 -0.08 6.63 4.26
CA PHE A 93 -0.57 5.74 5.33
C PHE A 93 -0.99 6.51 6.57
N VAL A 94 -0.33 7.62 6.89
CA VAL A 94 -0.78 8.48 8.00
C VAL A 94 -2.19 9.00 7.73
N ILE A 95 -2.46 9.46 6.50
CA ILE A 95 -3.78 9.94 6.13
C ILE A 95 -4.79 8.79 6.10
N ALA A 96 -4.42 7.67 5.48
CA ALA A 96 -5.31 6.52 5.36
C ALA A 96 -5.73 5.98 6.73
N ALA A 97 -4.81 6.01 7.70
CA ALA A 97 -5.11 5.54 9.06
C ALA A 97 -6.24 6.32 9.72
N THR A 98 -6.43 7.59 9.36
CA THR A 98 -7.52 8.39 9.91
C THR A 98 -8.88 7.97 9.38
N LYS A 99 -8.91 7.18 8.30
CA LYS A 99 -10.14 6.76 7.62
C LYS A 99 -10.44 5.28 7.81
N TYR A 100 -9.57 4.56 8.49
CA TYR A 100 -9.74 3.12 8.70
C TYR A 100 -10.03 2.84 10.18
N PRO A 101 -10.98 1.94 10.50
CA PRO A 101 -11.89 1.30 9.56
C PRO A 101 -12.95 2.26 9.02
N ALA A 102 -13.43 1.97 7.81
CA ALA A 102 -14.47 2.79 7.21
C ALA A 102 -15.75 2.73 8.06
N GLN A 103 -16.39 3.87 8.24
CA GLN A 103 -17.62 3.97 9.04
C GLN A 103 -18.86 3.85 8.16
#